data_6ba5cb6c90a50e9558b6a7754a2dfebb
#
_entry.id   6ba5cb6c90a50e9558b6a7754a2dfebb
#
_cell.length_a   1.000
_cell.length_b   1.000
_cell.length_c   1.000
_cell.angle_alpha   90.00
_cell.angle_beta   90.00
_cell.angle_gamma   90.00
#
_symmetry.space_group_name_H-M   'P 1'
#
loop_
_entity.id
_entity.type
_entity.pdbx_description
1 polymer ?
#
loop_
_entity_poly.entity_id
_entity_poly.type
_entity_poly.pdbx_seq_one_letter_code
_entity_poly.pdbx_strand_id
1 'polypeptide(L)'
;MNRNIDYIIDEDSAGLRVEQFLRRKRYSGQNLSEIKRMPKSILVNGVHYYMRQELSKGDHLQVRICETQNSEKIPPTKLPLDIIYEDEDLLVLNKPAGMPIHPSLNNYTNSMANALAYYFQSQGKPFIFRCCNRLDRDTSGLTIVSKHLVSGSILSDMTKYREVHREYLAIARGSVTPSEGTIQAPLGRKEGTIIERTVDWEHGENAVTHYKVVKEANGHSLVSLRLETGRTHQIRIHMKYLGYPLIGDYLYNPDMEYMTRQALHSHHMEFTHPITGEHMSFTAPLPEDMARVMQE
;
A
#
# COMPACT_ATOMS: atom_id res chain seq x y z
N MET A 1 -17.46 11.41 -4.43
CA MET A 1 -17.71 10.43 -3.33
C MET A 1 -18.17 11.21 -2.11
N ASN A 2 -19.19 10.72 -1.41
CA ASN A 2 -19.68 11.31 -0.16
C ASN A 2 -19.46 10.29 0.96
N ARG A 3 -18.84 10.71 2.07
CA ARG A 3 -18.62 9.88 3.26
C ARG A 3 -18.90 10.71 4.51
N ASN A 4 -19.72 10.19 5.41
CA ASN A 4 -19.91 10.75 6.74
C ASN A 4 -19.16 9.85 7.73
N ILE A 5 -18.33 10.45 8.55
CA ILE A 5 -17.62 9.77 9.63
C ILE A 5 -18.15 10.31 10.94
N ASP A 6 -18.63 9.42 11.79
CA ASP A 6 -19.32 9.74 13.02
C ASP A 6 -18.46 9.38 14.23
N TYR A 7 -18.41 10.27 15.23
CA TYR A 7 -17.71 10.09 16.48
C TYR A 7 -18.60 10.46 17.65
N ILE A 8 -18.59 9.66 18.69
CA ILE A 8 -19.15 10.04 20.00
C ILE A 8 -17.98 10.51 20.87
N ILE A 9 -18.10 11.69 21.41
CA ILE A 9 -17.04 12.31 22.22
C ILE A 9 -17.04 11.69 23.63
N ASP A 10 -15.93 11.05 23.96
CA ASP A 10 -15.67 10.44 25.25
C ASP A 10 -15.18 11.47 26.28
N GLU A 11 -14.98 11.02 27.53
CA GLU A 11 -14.47 11.85 28.63
C GLU A 11 -13.08 12.45 28.32
N ASP A 12 -12.19 11.63 27.72
CA ASP A 12 -10.81 12.03 27.46
C ASP A 12 -10.69 13.06 26.32
N SER A 13 -11.75 13.16 25.53
CA SER A 13 -11.85 14.10 24.39
C SER A 13 -12.68 15.32 24.68
N ALA A 14 -13.38 15.36 25.83
CA ALA A 14 -14.15 16.52 26.24
C ALA A 14 -13.22 17.73 26.51
N GLY A 15 -13.67 18.94 26.12
CA GLY A 15 -12.88 20.17 26.20
C GLY A 15 -11.89 20.37 25.05
N LEU A 16 -11.66 19.36 24.20
CA LEU A 16 -10.86 19.55 23.00
C LEU A 16 -11.62 20.36 21.96
N ARG A 17 -10.88 21.20 21.23
CA ARG A 17 -11.42 21.79 20.00
C ARG A 17 -11.57 20.71 18.92
N VAL A 18 -12.55 20.89 18.03
CA VAL A 18 -12.77 19.96 16.88
C VAL A 18 -11.45 19.65 16.15
N GLU A 19 -10.64 20.66 15.84
CA GLU A 19 -9.34 20.47 15.18
C GLU A 19 -8.39 19.56 15.99
N GLN A 20 -8.31 19.76 17.29
CA GLN A 20 -7.44 18.97 18.18
C GLN A 20 -7.90 17.51 18.24
N PHE A 21 -9.21 17.29 18.34
CA PHE A 21 -9.80 15.96 18.29
C PHE A 21 -9.50 15.26 16.96
N LEU A 22 -9.74 15.92 15.83
CA LEU A 22 -9.47 15.33 14.50
C LEU A 22 -7.98 15.04 14.29
N ARG A 23 -7.06 15.87 14.82
CA ARG A 23 -5.62 15.57 14.81
C ARG A 23 -5.29 14.32 15.64
N ARG A 24 -5.92 14.11 16.79
CA ARG A 24 -5.79 12.85 17.56
C ARG A 24 -6.28 11.64 16.75
N LYS A 25 -7.31 11.83 15.90
CA LYS A 25 -7.78 10.82 14.94
C LYS A 25 -6.95 10.76 13.66
N ARG A 26 -5.72 11.33 13.66
CA ARG A 26 -4.73 11.31 12.56
C ARG A 26 -5.15 12.04 11.29
N TYR A 27 -6.09 12.97 11.37
CA TYR A 27 -6.38 13.85 10.24
C TYR A 27 -5.16 14.75 9.98
N SER A 28 -4.65 14.74 8.76
CA SER A 28 -3.54 15.60 8.35
C SER A 28 -3.94 17.08 8.30
N GLY A 29 -2.96 17.99 8.31
CA GLY A 29 -3.22 19.42 8.11
C GLY A 29 -3.94 19.72 6.81
N GLN A 30 -3.62 18.98 5.74
CA GLN A 30 -4.30 19.08 4.45
C GLN A 30 -5.77 18.62 4.56
N ASN A 31 -6.04 17.48 5.22
CA ASN A 31 -7.42 17.02 5.44
C ASN A 31 -8.25 18.09 6.15
N LEU A 32 -7.73 18.68 7.23
CA LEU A 32 -8.43 19.70 7.98
C LEU A 32 -8.68 20.96 7.13
N SER A 33 -7.71 21.33 6.29
CA SER A 33 -7.86 22.47 5.37
C SER A 33 -8.95 22.21 4.33
N GLU A 34 -8.98 21.03 3.72
CA GLU A 34 -10.00 20.66 2.72
C GLU A 34 -11.40 20.57 3.36
N ILE A 35 -11.52 19.90 4.52
CA ILE A 35 -12.78 19.79 5.26
C ILE A 35 -13.31 21.17 5.64
N LYS A 36 -12.45 22.08 6.11
CA LYS A 36 -12.84 23.44 6.47
C LYS A 36 -13.43 24.24 5.30
N ARG A 37 -13.00 23.98 4.07
CA ARG A 37 -13.51 24.63 2.85
C ARG A 37 -14.88 24.12 2.42
N MET A 38 -15.27 22.91 2.86
CA MET A 38 -16.56 22.29 2.50
C MET A 38 -17.68 22.85 3.36
N PRO A 39 -18.78 23.35 2.78
CA PRO A 39 -19.91 23.86 3.55
C PRO A 39 -20.53 22.78 4.45
N LYS A 40 -20.78 23.10 5.70
CA LYS A 40 -21.41 22.21 6.68
C LYS A 40 -20.71 20.84 6.77
N SER A 41 -19.40 20.81 6.66
CA SER A 41 -18.60 19.57 6.76
C SER A 41 -18.44 19.08 8.18
N ILE A 42 -18.60 19.93 9.18
CA ILE A 42 -18.55 19.58 10.59
C ILE A 42 -19.91 19.87 11.23
N LEU A 43 -20.55 18.84 11.75
CA LEU A 43 -21.78 18.95 12.52
C LEU A 43 -21.55 18.37 13.92
N VAL A 44 -22.04 19.04 14.94
CA VAL A 44 -22.12 18.51 16.30
C VAL A 44 -23.59 18.53 16.73
N ASN A 45 -24.12 17.37 17.07
CA ASN A 45 -25.54 17.18 17.39
C ASN A 45 -26.47 17.75 16.29
N GLY A 46 -26.05 17.61 15.00
CA GLY A 46 -26.76 18.12 13.83
C GLY A 46 -26.59 19.63 13.55
N VAL A 47 -25.90 20.36 14.41
CA VAL A 47 -25.62 21.81 14.25
C VAL A 47 -24.24 22.03 13.65
N HIS A 48 -24.13 23.01 12.74
CA HIS A 48 -22.84 23.35 12.13
C HIS A 48 -21.85 23.87 13.18
N TYR A 49 -20.65 23.28 13.20
CA TYR A 49 -19.56 23.63 14.10
C TYR A 49 -18.31 24.08 13.32
N TYR A 50 -17.50 24.91 13.97
CA TYR A 50 -16.21 25.37 13.43
C TYR A 50 -15.06 24.62 14.12
N MET A 51 -13.94 24.50 13.43
CA MET A 51 -12.73 23.78 13.91
C MET A 51 -12.21 24.24 15.28
N ARG A 52 -12.52 25.50 15.68
CA ARG A 52 -12.06 26.09 16.95
C ARG A 52 -13.02 25.93 18.11
N GLN A 53 -14.22 25.42 17.87
CA GLN A 53 -15.20 25.19 18.92
C GLN A 53 -14.87 23.94 19.72
N GLU A 54 -15.19 23.98 21.00
CA GLU A 54 -14.91 22.91 21.94
C GLU A 54 -16.02 21.87 21.91
N LEU A 55 -15.63 20.61 22.12
CA LEU A 55 -16.51 19.45 22.16
C LEU A 55 -16.82 19.11 23.62
N SER A 56 -18.04 18.66 23.88
CA SER A 56 -18.49 18.19 25.18
C SER A 56 -18.63 16.67 25.18
N LYS A 57 -18.48 16.04 26.34
CA LYS A 57 -18.78 14.61 26.51
C LYS A 57 -20.18 14.26 26.02
N GLY A 58 -20.28 13.20 25.25
CA GLY A 58 -21.54 12.71 24.66
C GLY A 58 -21.92 13.43 23.36
N ASP A 59 -21.20 14.46 22.93
CA ASP A 59 -21.46 15.09 21.62
C ASP A 59 -21.32 14.06 20.48
N HIS A 60 -22.26 14.12 19.53
CA HIS A 60 -22.17 13.40 18.26
C HIS A 60 -21.55 14.31 17.22
N LEU A 61 -20.24 14.11 16.98
CA LEU A 61 -19.49 14.81 15.94
C LEU A 61 -19.60 14.05 14.63
N GLN A 62 -20.11 14.67 13.58
CA GLN A 62 -20.14 14.15 12.23
C GLN A 62 -19.21 14.96 11.33
N VAL A 63 -18.28 14.26 10.66
CA VAL A 63 -17.37 14.82 9.66
C VAL A 63 -17.81 14.37 8.28
N ARG A 64 -18.19 15.31 7.42
CA ARG A 64 -18.64 15.07 6.05
C ARG A 64 -17.51 15.29 5.08
N ILE A 65 -17.19 14.27 4.29
CA ILE A 65 -16.21 14.32 3.21
C ILE A 65 -16.96 14.27 1.88
N CYS A 66 -16.71 15.24 1.03
CA CYS A 66 -17.33 15.31 -0.30
C CYS A 66 -16.22 15.49 -1.35
N GLU A 67 -15.93 14.44 -2.10
CA GLU A 67 -14.98 14.50 -3.22
C GLU A 67 -15.77 14.32 -4.53
N THR A 68 -15.74 15.35 -5.37
CA THR A 68 -16.47 15.40 -6.65
C THR A 68 -15.54 15.28 -7.86
N GLN A 69 -14.22 15.30 -7.64
CA GLN A 69 -13.23 15.26 -8.69
C GLN A 69 -12.77 13.83 -8.98
N ASN A 70 -12.26 13.64 -10.18
CA ASN A 70 -11.56 12.43 -10.62
C ASN A 70 -10.06 12.73 -10.74
N SER A 71 -9.25 11.67 -10.79
CA SER A 71 -7.82 11.80 -11.13
C SER A 71 -7.66 12.33 -12.56
N GLU A 72 -7.17 13.55 -12.73
CA GLU A 72 -7.14 14.27 -14.02
C GLU A 72 -6.34 13.58 -15.14
N LYS A 73 -5.29 12.82 -14.78
CA LYS A 73 -4.33 12.22 -15.72
C LYS A 73 -4.41 10.70 -15.78
N ILE A 74 -5.52 10.11 -15.34
CA ILE A 74 -5.72 8.67 -15.31
C ILE A 74 -6.93 8.33 -16.16
N PRO A 75 -6.75 7.96 -17.45
CA PRO A 75 -7.87 7.59 -18.30
C PRO A 75 -8.51 6.29 -17.80
N PRO A 76 -9.84 6.25 -17.62
CA PRO A 76 -10.55 5.03 -17.25
C PRO A 76 -10.39 3.96 -18.33
N THR A 77 -9.97 2.75 -17.91
CA THR A 77 -9.78 1.62 -18.83
C THR A 77 -10.34 0.36 -18.21
N LYS A 78 -11.17 -0.38 -18.96
CA LYS A 78 -11.75 -1.65 -18.51
C LYS A 78 -10.66 -2.73 -18.46
N LEU A 79 -10.18 -3.02 -17.28
CA LEU A 79 -9.20 -4.07 -16.99
C LEU A 79 -9.72 -4.96 -15.85
N PRO A 80 -9.29 -6.22 -15.77
CA PRO A 80 -9.69 -7.10 -14.67
C PRO A 80 -9.14 -6.58 -13.34
N LEU A 81 -9.95 -6.66 -12.30
CA LEU A 81 -9.60 -6.35 -10.92
C LEU A 81 -9.96 -7.55 -10.05
N ASP A 82 -9.02 -7.96 -9.19
CA ASP A 82 -9.26 -8.93 -8.12
C ASP A 82 -9.36 -8.17 -6.80
N ILE A 83 -10.61 -7.82 -6.42
CA ILE A 83 -10.93 -7.08 -5.20
C ILE A 83 -11.17 -8.09 -4.08
N ILE A 84 -10.25 -8.14 -3.11
CA ILE A 84 -10.32 -9.01 -1.94
C ILE A 84 -11.28 -8.44 -0.88
N TYR A 85 -11.28 -7.10 -0.74
CA TYR A 85 -12.11 -6.40 0.22
C TYR A 85 -12.46 -5.00 -0.29
N GLU A 86 -13.65 -4.56 -0.02
CA GLU A 86 -14.11 -3.19 -0.28
C GLU A 86 -15.13 -2.76 0.75
N ASP A 87 -14.95 -1.56 1.31
CA ASP A 87 -15.94 -0.86 2.13
C ASP A 87 -16.10 0.61 1.68
N GLU A 88 -16.60 1.48 2.55
CA GLU A 88 -16.75 2.90 2.25
C GLU A 88 -15.41 3.68 2.26
N ASP A 89 -14.37 3.14 2.87
CA ASP A 89 -13.13 3.87 3.20
C ASP A 89 -11.91 3.39 2.40
N LEU A 90 -11.85 2.10 2.04
CA LEU A 90 -10.72 1.51 1.33
C LEU A 90 -11.09 0.31 0.44
N LEU A 91 -10.13 -0.10 -0.40
CA LEU A 91 -10.11 -1.40 -1.09
C LEU A 91 -8.80 -2.11 -0.78
N VAL A 92 -8.86 -3.44 -0.68
CA VAL A 92 -7.69 -4.33 -0.75
C VAL A 92 -7.81 -5.17 -2.02
N LEU A 93 -6.76 -5.12 -2.85
CA LEU A 93 -6.73 -5.82 -4.12
C LEU A 93 -5.56 -6.81 -4.15
N ASN A 94 -5.75 -7.93 -4.85
CA ASN A 94 -4.69 -8.82 -5.28
C ASN A 94 -4.25 -8.40 -6.68
N LYS A 95 -3.22 -7.58 -6.77
CA LYS A 95 -2.70 -7.06 -8.04
C LYS A 95 -2.05 -8.18 -8.86
N PRO A 96 -2.44 -8.38 -10.13
CA PRO A 96 -1.71 -9.32 -11.00
C PRO A 96 -0.30 -8.80 -11.31
N ALA A 97 0.60 -9.71 -11.69
CA ALA A 97 1.87 -9.35 -12.31
C ALA A 97 1.63 -8.69 -13.70
N GLY A 98 2.59 -7.91 -14.18
CA GLY A 98 2.49 -7.19 -15.46
C GLY A 98 1.67 -5.91 -15.41
N MET A 99 0.98 -5.62 -14.31
CA MET A 99 0.15 -4.43 -14.13
C MET A 99 0.88 -3.41 -13.22
N PRO A 100 1.28 -2.23 -13.72
CA PRO A 100 1.81 -1.17 -12.86
C PRO A 100 0.71 -0.56 -11.98
N ILE A 101 1.11 0.04 -10.86
CA ILE A 101 0.18 0.75 -9.95
C ILE A 101 -0.34 2.04 -10.60
N HIS A 102 0.56 2.85 -11.16
CA HIS A 102 0.24 4.13 -11.80
C HIS A 102 0.55 4.11 -13.29
N PRO A 103 -0.13 4.92 -14.09
CA PRO A 103 0.27 5.17 -15.48
C PRO A 103 1.72 5.64 -15.57
N SER A 104 2.40 5.23 -16.63
CA SER A 104 3.76 5.64 -16.97
C SER A 104 3.89 5.76 -18.50
N LEU A 105 5.03 6.26 -18.99
CA LEU A 105 5.25 6.53 -20.42
C LEU A 105 4.85 5.36 -21.33
N ASN A 106 5.19 4.12 -20.93
CA ASN A 106 4.90 2.91 -21.72
C ASN A 106 3.68 2.12 -21.22
N ASN A 107 2.97 2.63 -20.20
CA ASN A 107 1.85 1.95 -19.53
C ASN A 107 0.76 2.96 -19.19
N TYR A 108 0.33 3.74 -20.18
CA TYR A 108 -0.58 4.87 -19.94
C TYR A 108 -2.01 4.43 -19.60
N THR A 109 -2.46 3.29 -20.17
CA THR A 109 -3.85 2.82 -20.05
C THR A 109 -4.00 1.44 -19.40
N ASN A 110 -2.91 0.81 -18.94
CA ASN A 110 -2.92 -0.56 -18.44
C ASN A 110 -2.47 -0.68 -16.97
N SER A 111 -2.64 0.38 -16.18
CA SER A 111 -2.32 0.37 -14.75
C SER A 111 -3.53 0.07 -13.88
N MET A 112 -3.28 -0.31 -12.63
CA MET A 112 -4.33 -0.49 -11.62
C MET A 112 -5.14 0.79 -11.40
N ALA A 113 -4.49 1.95 -11.48
CA ALA A 113 -5.17 3.24 -11.41
C ALA A 113 -6.19 3.43 -12.53
N ASN A 114 -5.87 3.01 -13.76
CA ASN A 114 -6.80 3.05 -14.90
C ASN A 114 -7.99 2.11 -14.68
N ALA A 115 -7.73 0.90 -14.19
CA ALA A 115 -8.77 -0.09 -13.89
C ALA A 115 -9.76 0.42 -12.83
N LEU A 116 -9.25 1.00 -11.74
CA LEU A 116 -10.07 1.57 -10.68
C LEU A 116 -10.81 2.83 -11.12
N ALA A 117 -10.20 3.68 -11.95
CA ALA A 117 -10.90 4.83 -12.54
C ALA A 117 -12.12 4.37 -13.34
N TYR A 118 -11.99 3.29 -14.15
CA TYR A 118 -13.12 2.70 -14.85
C TYR A 118 -14.15 2.07 -13.92
N TYR A 119 -13.70 1.34 -12.90
CA TYR A 119 -14.56 0.69 -11.92
C TYR A 119 -15.50 1.69 -11.23
N PHE A 120 -14.97 2.82 -10.74
CA PHE A 120 -15.79 3.85 -10.12
C PHE A 120 -16.61 4.66 -11.13
N GLN A 121 -16.07 4.94 -12.30
CA GLN A 121 -16.81 5.61 -13.37
C GLN A 121 -18.04 4.81 -13.79
N SER A 122 -17.94 3.48 -13.90
CA SER A 122 -19.06 2.60 -14.27
C SER A 122 -20.19 2.60 -13.22
N GLN A 123 -19.88 3.01 -11.98
CA GLN A 123 -20.85 3.19 -10.89
C GLN A 123 -21.36 4.65 -10.78
N GLY A 124 -20.96 5.55 -11.68
CA GLY A 124 -21.27 6.98 -11.58
C GLY A 124 -20.62 7.70 -10.39
N LYS A 125 -19.56 7.15 -9.82
CA LYS A 125 -18.88 7.68 -8.64
C LYS A 125 -17.59 8.40 -9.03
N PRO A 126 -17.36 9.64 -8.56
CA PRO A 126 -16.05 10.28 -8.70
C PRO A 126 -15.01 9.54 -7.86
N PHE A 127 -13.77 9.48 -8.34
CA PHE A 127 -12.71 8.76 -7.68
C PHE A 127 -11.33 9.39 -7.93
N ILE A 128 -10.60 9.67 -6.85
CA ILE A 128 -9.20 10.07 -6.89
C ILE A 128 -8.35 8.88 -6.43
N PHE A 129 -7.49 8.38 -7.30
CA PHE A 129 -6.66 7.22 -7.01
C PHE A 129 -5.58 7.54 -5.96
N ARG A 130 -5.57 6.77 -4.86
CA ARG A 130 -4.60 6.89 -3.76
C ARG A 130 -4.16 5.51 -3.31
N CYS A 131 -3.04 5.03 -3.82
CA CYS A 131 -2.44 3.77 -3.42
C CYS A 131 -1.56 3.96 -2.18
N CYS A 132 -1.77 3.17 -1.15
CA CYS A 132 -1.08 3.30 0.14
C CYS A 132 0.23 2.51 0.21
N ASN A 133 0.37 1.43 -0.57
CA ASN A 133 1.61 0.67 -0.74
C ASN A 133 1.83 0.33 -2.21
N ARG A 134 2.99 0.68 -2.75
CA ARG A 134 3.31 0.40 -4.14
C ARG A 134 3.95 -0.98 -4.28
N LEU A 135 3.60 -1.67 -5.36
CA LEU A 135 4.27 -2.86 -5.85
C LEU A 135 4.90 -2.56 -7.22
N ASP A 136 6.00 -3.22 -7.54
CA ASP A 136 6.59 -3.15 -8.87
C ASP A 136 5.60 -3.70 -9.91
N ARG A 137 5.75 -3.35 -11.19
CA ARG A 137 4.88 -3.82 -12.27
C ARG A 137 4.66 -5.33 -12.22
N ASP A 138 5.74 -6.09 -12.11
CA ASP A 138 5.73 -7.55 -12.21
C ASP A 138 5.68 -8.26 -10.85
N THR A 139 5.63 -7.50 -9.75
CA THR A 139 5.30 -8.03 -8.42
C THR A 139 3.79 -8.15 -8.28
N SER A 140 3.31 -9.33 -7.92
CA SER A 140 1.89 -9.60 -7.67
C SER A 140 1.52 -9.46 -6.19
N GLY A 141 0.22 -9.48 -5.86
CA GLY A 141 -0.29 -9.60 -4.50
C GLY A 141 -0.92 -8.34 -3.91
N LEU A 142 -1.02 -8.33 -2.60
CA LEU A 142 -1.85 -7.40 -1.85
C LEU A 142 -1.41 -5.94 -1.94
N THR A 143 -2.37 -5.07 -2.22
CA THR A 143 -2.20 -3.63 -2.20
C THR A 143 -3.46 -2.95 -1.68
N ILE A 144 -3.28 -1.83 -0.95
CA ILE A 144 -4.36 -1.03 -0.37
C ILE A 144 -4.54 0.25 -1.18
N VAL A 145 -5.79 0.54 -1.50
CA VAL A 145 -6.20 1.80 -2.13
C VAL A 145 -7.26 2.47 -1.27
N SER A 146 -7.03 3.71 -0.88
CA SER A 146 -8.01 4.49 -0.14
C SER A 146 -9.05 5.11 -1.06
N LYS A 147 -10.30 5.20 -0.57
CA LYS A 147 -11.43 5.73 -1.35
C LYS A 147 -11.62 7.23 -1.15
N HIS A 148 -11.09 7.81 -0.09
CA HIS A 148 -11.18 9.25 0.18
C HIS A 148 -9.93 9.80 0.88
N LEU A 149 -9.83 11.13 0.93
CA LEU A 149 -8.65 11.86 1.41
C LEU A 149 -8.25 11.54 2.87
N VAL A 150 -9.21 11.27 3.75
CA VAL A 150 -8.94 11.01 5.16
C VAL A 150 -8.35 9.61 5.35
N SER A 151 -9.01 8.57 4.81
CA SER A 151 -8.46 7.21 4.87
C SER A 151 -7.09 7.12 4.21
N GLY A 152 -6.88 7.82 3.07
CA GLY A 152 -5.59 7.88 2.40
C GLY A 152 -4.47 8.52 3.23
N SER A 153 -4.78 9.59 3.92
CA SER A 153 -3.84 10.26 4.81
C SER A 153 -3.45 9.37 6.00
N ILE A 154 -4.44 8.76 6.66
CA ILE A 154 -4.21 7.89 7.82
C ILE A 154 -3.39 6.64 7.41
N LEU A 155 -3.79 5.96 6.32
CA LEU A 155 -3.06 4.79 5.82
C LEU A 155 -1.62 5.12 5.37
N SER A 156 -1.40 6.31 4.79
CA SER A 156 -0.06 6.78 4.45
C SER A 156 0.80 6.98 5.69
N ASP A 157 0.22 7.55 6.74
CA ASP A 157 0.87 7.75 8.03
C ASP A 157 1.18 6.41 8.71
N MET A 158 0.22 5.49 8.74
CA MET A 158 0.40 4.13 9.25
C MET A 158 1.52 3.39 8.52
N THR A 159 1.60 3.53 7.19
CA THR A 159 2.68 2.94 6.39
C THR A 159 4.03 3.55 6.75
N LYS A 160 4.10 4.87 6.95
CA LYS A 160 5.31 5.58 7.35
C LYS A 160 5.80 5.16 8.75
N TYR A 161 4.88 4.94 9.68
CA TYR A 161 5.19 4.52 11.06
C TYR A 161 5.23 3.00 11.24
N ARG A 162 5.20 2.22 10.13
CA ARG A 162 5.32 0.75 10.12
C ARG A 162 4.18 0.02 10.82
N GLU A 163 3.01 0.61 10.86
CA GLU A 163 1.79 0.02 11.41
C GLU A 163 1.03 -0.83 10.37
N VAL A 164 1.44 -0.77 9.10
CA VAL A 164 1.00 -1.69 8.04
C VAL A 164 2.07 -2.77 7.89
N HIS A 165 1.78 -3.95 8.43
CA HIS A 165 2.68 -5.11 8.35
C HIS A 165 2.47 -5.83 7.03
N ARG A 166 3.56 -6.10 6.33
CA ARG A 166 3.54 -6.74 5.01
C ARG A 166 4.53 -7.89 4.97
N GLU A 167 4.05 -9.03 4.54
CA GLU A 167 4.87 -10.21 4.30
C GLU A 167 4.83 -10.56 2.81
N TYR A 168 5.99 -10.85 2.27
CA TYR A 168 6.17 -11.23 0.88
C TYR A 168 6.66 -12.66 0.82
N LEU A 169 6.28 -13.37 -0.25
CA LEU A 169 6.91 -14.62 -0.66
C LEU A 169 7.74 -14.36 -1.91
N ALA A 170 8.96 -14.87 -1.91
CA ALA A 170 9.85 -14.79 -3.06
C ALA A 170 10.51 -16.15 -3.30
N ILE A 171 10.86 -16.45 -4.57
CA ILE A 171 11.68 -17.61 -4.89
C ILE A 171 13.08 -17.13 -5.22
N ALA A 172 14.03 -17.50 -4.39
CA ALA A 172 15.44 -17.20 -4.53
C ALA A 172 16.17 -18.35 -5.21
N ARG A 173 17.21 -18.03 -6.02
CA ARG A 173 18.06 -19.03 -6.66
C ARG A 173 18.96 -19.69 -5.62
N GLY A 174 19.00 -21.02 -5.60
CA GLY A 174 19.85 -21.80 -4.70
C GLY A 174 19.25 -22.02 -3.30
N SER A 175 19.99 -22.72 -2.45
CA SER A 175 19.66 -22.97 -1.05
C SER A 175 20.18 -21.82 -0.18
N VAL A 176 19.27 -21.00 0.31
CA VAL A 176 19.61 -19.81 1.09
C VAL A 176 20.16 -20.18 2.47
N THR A 177 21.39 -19.80 2.73
CA THR A 177 22.10 -20.09 3.98
C THR A 177 22.70 -18.80 4.54
N PRO A 178 22.48 -18.45 5.83
CA PRO A 178 21.59 -19.13 6.80
C PRO A 178 20.12 -19.07 6.41
N SER A 179 19.29 -19.99 6.94
CA SER A 179 17.86 -20.10 6.58
C SER A 179 16.98 -18.95 7.06
N GLU A 180 17.47 -18.11 7.95
CA GLU A 180 16.81 -16.88 8.40
C GLU A 180 17.83 -15.81 8.78
N GLY A 181 17.43 -14.55 8.69
CA GLY A 181 18.30 -13.44 9.02
C GLY A 181 17.71 -12.07 8.71
N THR A 182 18.54 -11.06 8.89
CA THR A 182 18.21 -9.67 8.62
C THR A 182 19.25 -9.07 7.68
N ILE A 183 18.78 -8.47 6.58
CA ILE A 183 19.62 -7.73 5.64
C ILE A 183 19.43 -6.24 5.95
N GLN A 184 20.48 -5.60 6.40
CA GLN A 184 20.53 -4.16 6.65
C GLN A 184 21.57 -3.54 5.73
N ALA A 185 21.15 -3.07 4.56
CA ALA A 185 22.01 -2.48 3.54
C ALA A 185 21.30 -1.30 2.88
N PRO A 186 21.87 -0.09 2.92
CA PRO A 186 21.25 1.10 2.35
C PRO A 186 21.17 1.01 0.83
N LEU A 187 20.10 1.57 0.25
CA LEU A 187 19.80 1.47 -1.17
C LEU A 187 19.83 2.83 -1.85
N GLY A 188 20.57 2.92 -2.95
CA GLY A 188 20.66 4.08 -3.81
C GLY A 188 20.29 3.79 -5.26
N ARG A 189 20.29 4.82 -6.08
CA ARG A 189 20.18 4.69 -7.53
C ARG A 189 21.53 4.28 -8.10
N LYS A 190 21.57 3.23 -8.92
CA LYS A 190 22.79 2.83 -9.61
C LYS A 190 23.16 3.91 -10.64
N GLU A 191 24.40 4.33 -10.64
CA GLU A 191 24.92 5.34 -11.56
C GLU A 191 24.70 4.91 -13.03
N GLY A 192 24.39 5.87 -13.89
CA GLY A 192 24.15 5.64 -15.32
C GLY A 192 22.81 4.99 -15.65
N THR A 193 21.91 4.72 -14.69
CA THR A 193 20.59 4.14 -14.95
C THR A 193 19.46 4.94 -14.31
N ILE A 194 18.29 4.87 -14.94
CA ILE A 194 17.06 5.50 -14.39
C ILE A 194 16.30 4.52 -13.48
N ILE A 195 16.37 3.22 -13.78
CA ILE A 195 15.52 2.19 -13.18
C ILE A 195 16.25 1.41 -12.09
N GLU A 196 17.50 1.01 -12.32
CA GLU A 196 18.22 0.14 -11.42
C GLU A 196 18.54 0.81 -10.08
N ARG A 197 18.54 0.00 -9.04
CA ARG A 197 18.97 0.35 -7.69
C ARG A 197 20.13 -0.57 -7.29
N THR A 198 20.92 -0.14 -6.34
CA THR A 198 22.06 -0.89 -5.80
C THR A 198 22.19 -0.66 -4.30
N VAL A 199 22.96 -1.49 -3.62
CA VAL A 199 23.44 -1.17 -2.28
C VAL A 199 24.43 -0.01 -2.41
N ASP A 200 24.22 1.03 -1.62
CA ASP A 200 24.98 2.27 -1.64
C ASP A 200 25.23 2.71 -0.19
N TRP A 201 26.44 2.47 0.28
CA TRP A 201 26.83 2.74 1.65
C TRP A 201 27.15 4.22 1.93
N GLU A 202 27.38 5.01 0.88
CA GLU A 202 27.73 6.42 1.02
C GLU A 202 26.50 7.34 0.99
N HIS A 203 25.59 7.08 0.04
CA HIS A 203 24.45 7.98 -0.23
C HIS A 203 23.09 7.26 -0.19
N GLY A 204 23.06 5.96 0.09
CA GLY A 204 21.85 5.14 0.09
C GLY A 204 20.91 5.45 1.26
N GLU A 205 19.63 5.29 1.01
CA GLU A 205 18.61 5.37 2.05
C GLU A 205 18.57 4.07 2.85
N ASN A 206 18.47 4.17 4.19
CA ASN A 206 18.37 3.01 5.06
C ASN A 206 17.27 2.05 4.61
N ALA A 207 17.61 0.76 4.55
CA ALA A 207 16.73 -0.32 4.16
C ALA A 207 16.99 -1.57 5.02
N VAL A 208 15.92 -2.18 5.54
CA VAL A 208 15.97 -3.36 6.40
C VAL A 208 14.93 -4.38 5.95
N THR A 209 15.39 -5.61 5.70
CA THR A 209 14.57 -6.76 5.29
C THR A 209 14.88 -7.96 6.17
N HIS A 210 13.87 -8.52 6.82
CA HIS A 210 13.97 -9.80 7.52
C HIS A 210 13.54 -10.91 6.55
N TYR A 211 14.25 -12.04 6.56
CA TYR A 211 13.93 -13.17 5.71
C TYR A 211 13.95 -14.49 6.48
N LYS A 212 13.16 -15.45 6.00
CA LYS A 212 13.13 -16.81 6.49
C LYS A 212 12.78 -17.77 5.36
N VAL A 213 13.59 -18.82 5.19
CA VAL A 213 13.29 -19.91 4.24
C VAL A 213 12.08 -20.70 4.74
N VAL A 214 11.10 -20.86 3.85
CA VAL A 214 9.85 -21.59 4.13
C VAL A 214 9.90 -23.01 3.57
N LYS A 215 10.44 -23.15 2.36
CA LYS A 215 10.56 -24.43 1.64
C LYS A 215 11.73 -24.38 0.68
N GLU A 216 12.37 -25.53 0.45
CA GLU A 216 13.33 -25.72 -0.63
C GLU A 216 12.79 -26.76 -1.62
N ALA A 217 12.91 -26.47 -2.90
CA ALA A 217 12.54 -27.39 -3.99
C ALA A 217 13.25 -27.01 -5.29
N ASN A 218 13.59 -27.97 -6.12
CA ASN A 218 14.12 -27.79 -7.48
C ASN A 218 15.36 -26.86 -7.54
N GLY A 219 16.24 -26.88 -6.51
CA GLY A 219 17.41 -26.04 -6.44
C GLY A 219 17.13 -24.57 -6.10
N HIS A 220 15.95 -24.26 -5.58
CA HIS A 220 15.51 -22.94 -5.19
C HIS A 220 14.95 -22.92 -3.76
N SER A 221 14.93 -21.74 -3.15
CA SER A 221 14.34 -21.49 -1.84
C SER A 221 13.12 -20.59 -1.95
N LEU A 222 11.95 -21.03 -1.43
CA LEU A 222 10.83 -20.15 -1.13
C LEU A 222 11.11 -19.43 0.17
N VAL A 223 11.14 -18.11 0.12
CA VAL A 223 11.55 -17.25 1.24
C VAL A 223 10.39 -16.33 1.61
N SER A 224 10.02 -16.32 2.90
CA SER A 224 9.17 -15.28 3.49
C SER A 224 10.02 -14.07 3.85
N LEU A 225 9.55 -12.86 3.50
CA LEU A 225 10.28 -11.61 3.74
C LEU A 225 9.37 -10.57 4.38
N ARG A 226 9.84 -9.95 5.46
CA ARG A 226 9.17 -8.83 6.12
C ARG A 226 10.01 -7.57 6.01
N LEU A 227 9.34 -6.46 5.71
CA LEU A 227 9.99 -5.17 5.45
C LEU A 227 9.79 -4.21 6.61
N GLU A 228 10.88 -3.65 7.15
CA GLU A 228 10.81 -2.46 8.00
C GLU A 228 10.75 -1.17 7.18
N THR A 229 11.29 -1.17 5.97
CA THR A 229 11.33 -0.05 5.04
C THR A 229 10.72 -0.47 3.71
N GLY A 230 10.34 0.47 2.84
CA GLY A 230 9.72 0.18 1.55
C GLY A 230 10.43 0.90 0.39
N ARG A 231 11.74 0.65 0.20
CA ARG A 231 12.51 1.26 -0.88
C ARG A 231 12.22 0.57 -2.22
N THR A 232 12.40 1.30 -3.30
CA THR A 232 12.23 0.76 -4.67
C THR A 232 13.13 -0.45 -4.86
N HIS A 233 12.55 -1.57 -5.33
CA HIS A 233 13.23 -2.85 -5.57
C HIS A 233 13.92 -3.46 -4.33
N GLN A 234 13.56 -3.07 -3.12
CA GLN A 234 14.30 -3.42 -1.90
C GLN A 234 14.56 -4.92 -1.76
N ILE A 235 13.53 -5.76 -1.78
CA ILE A 235 13.68 -7.23 -1.65
C ILE A 235 14.58 -7.77 -2.75
N ARG A 236 14.40 -7.35 -3.98
CA ARG A 236 15.15 -7.82 -5.16
C ARG A 236 16.65 -7.56 -5.01
N ILE A 237 17.01 -6.37 -4.53
CA ILE A 237 18.41 -5.98 -4.32
C ILE A 237 18.97 -6.66 -3.08
N HIS A 238 18.25 -6.71 -1.99
CA HIS A 238 18.69 -7.34 -0.76
C HIS A 238 18.98 -8.83 -0.96
N MET A 239 18.09 -9.56 -1.65
CA MET A 239 18.34 -10.97 -1.95
C MET A 239 19.51 -11.17 -2.90
N LYS A 240 19.70 -10.29 -3.89
CA LYS A 240 20.89 -10.29 -4.73
C LYS A 240 22.16 -9.99 -3.91
N TYR A 241 22.14 -9.02 -3.01
CA TYR A 241 23.23 -8.65 -2.14
C TYR A 241 23.64 -9.80 -1.21
N LEU A 242 22.66 -10.56 -0.73
CA LEU A 242 22.89 -11.78 0.07
C LEU A 242 23.51 -12.93 -0.75
N GLY A 243 23.57 -12.82 -2.09
CA GLY A 243 24.07 -13.84 -3.00
C GLY A 243 23.00 -14.76 -3.58
N TYR A 244 21.72 -14.55 -3.25
CA TYR A 244 20.59 -15.37 -3.66
C TYR A 244 19.53 -14.54 -4.42
N PRO A 245 19.81 -14.08 -5.64
CA PRO A 245 18.89 -13.25 -6.41
C PRO A 245 17.57 -14.00 -6.69
N LEU A 246 16.48 -13.25 -6.88
CA LEU A 246 15.19 -13.84 -7.24
C LEU A 246 15.24 -14.41 -8.65
N ILE A 247 14.62 -15.56 -8.88
CA ILE A 247 14.47 -16.11 -10.22
C ILE A 247 13.55 -15.24 -11.08
N GLY A 248 13.79 -15.19 -12.40
CA GLY A 248 13.02 -14.42 -13.35
C GLY A 248 13.14 -12.88 -13.19
N ASP A 249 14.08 -12.39 -12.40
CA ASP A 249 14.29 -10.96 -12.23
C ASP A 249 15.17 -10.39 -13.33
N TYR A 250 14.54 -9.83 -14.37
CA TYR A 250 15.22 -9.33 -15.56
C TYR A 250 16.28 -8.24 -15.30
N LEU A 251 16.20 -7.51 -14.16
CA LEU A 251 17.18 -6.48 -13.82
C LEU A 251 18.36 -7.02 -12.98
N TYR A 252 18.07 -7.93 -12.06
CA TYR A 252 19.02 -8.34 -11.02
C TYR A 252 19.48 -9.78 -11.17
N ASN A 253 18.74 -10.60 -11.90
CA ASN A 253 19.06 -11.98 -12.26
C ASN A 253 18.37 -12.31 -13.60
N PRO A 254 18.97 -12.00 -14.76
CA PRO A 254 18.32 -12.10 -16.07
C PRO A 254 18.08 -13.55 -16.55
N ASP A 255 18.28 -14.54 -15.71
CA ASP A 255 17.94 -15.94 -15.96
C ASP A 255 16.41 -16.13 -15.92
N MET A 256 15.84 -16.46 -17.08
CA MET A 256 14.40 -16.63 -17.30
C MET A 256 14.00 -18.10 -17.50
N GLU A 257 14.82 -19.05 -17.09
CA GLU A 257 14.57 -20.49 -17.30
C GLU A 257 13.30 -20.96 -16.62
N TYR A 258 13.08 -20.52 -15.38
CA TYR A 258 11.94 -20.99 -14.55
C TYR A 258 10.77 -20.02 -14.52
N MET A 259 11.03 -18.73 -14.67
CA MET A 259 10.01 -17.67 -14.62
C MET A 259 10.36 -16.50 -15.53
N THR A 260 9.33 -15.86 -16.13
CA THR A 260 9.47 -14.70 -17.01
C THR A 260 9.30 -13.36 -16.30
N ARG A 261 9.21 -13.37 -14.97
CA ARG A 261 9.10 -12.19 -14.11
C ARG A 261 9.79 -12.47 -12.76
N GLN A 262 10.16 -11.41 -12.02
CA GLN A 262 10.64 -11.62 -10.66
C GLN A 262 9.66 -12.43 -9.84
N ALA A 263 10.11 -13.53 -9.26
CA ALA A 263 9.35 -14.38 -8.36
C ALA A 263 9.14 -13.68 -7.01
N LEU A 264 8.24 -12.69 -7.00
CA LEU A 264 7.92 -11.87 -5.82
C LEU A 264 6.42 -11.63 -5.74
N HIS A 265 5.86 -11.86 -4.54
CA HIS A 265 4.44 -11.78 -4.28
C HIS A 265 4.18 -11.16 -2.89
N SER A 266 3.35 -10.12 -2.81
CA SER A 266 2.86 -9.55 -1.55
C SER A 266 1.77 -10.47 -1.00
N HIS A 267 2.17 -11.39 -0.11
CA HIS A 267 1.37 -12.54 0.30
C HIS A 267 0.40 -12.23 1.44
N HIS A 268 0.90 -11.54 2.47
CA HIS A 268 0.10 -11.27 3.67
C HIS A 268 0.22 -9.81 4.08
N MET A 269 -0.87 -9.27 4.63
CA MET A 269 -0.95 -7.89 5.07
C MET A 269 -1.87 -7.74 6.28
N GLU A 270 -1.39 -7.01 7.29
CA GLU A 270 -2.14 -6.67 8.49
C GLU A 270 -2.04 -5.19 8.79
N PHE A 271 -3.15 -4.59 9.19
CA PHE A 271 -3.22 -3.19 9.62
C PHE A 271 -4.51 -2.92 10.41
N THR A 272 -4.57 -1.80 11.10
CA THR A 272 -5.80 -1.32 11.73
C THR A 272 -6.60 -0.49 10.73
N HIS A 273 -7.90 -0.76 10.61
CA HIS A 273 -8.77 0.01 9.71
C HIS A 273 -8.74 1.51 10.07
N PRO A 274 -8.48 2.41 9.09
CA PRO A 274 -8.18 3.82 9.38
C PRO A 274 -9.33 4.60 10.01
N ILE A 275 -10.56 4.14 9.88
CA ILE A 275 -11.75 4.83 10.37
C ILE A 275 -12.40 4.06 11.53
N THR A 276 -12.65 2.76 11.40
CA THR A 276 -13.35 1.96 12.43
C THR A 276 -12.42 1.53 13.56
N GLY A 277 -11.11 1.44 13.31
CA GLY A 277 -10.14 0.94 14.30
C GLY A 277 -10.10 -0.59 14.40
N GLU A 278 -10.84 -1.31 13.57
CA GLU A 278 -10.85 -2.78 13.54
C GLU A 278 -9.53 -3.33 13.00
N HIS A 279 -9.10 -4.47 13.54
CA HIS A 279 -7.95 -5.19 13.01
C HIS A 279 -8.30 -5.88 11.70
N MET A 280 -7.51 -5.63 10.66
CA MET A 280 -7.67 -6.17 9.32
C MET A 280 -6.50 -7.07 8.99
N SER A 281 -6.78 -8.26 8.46
CA SER A 281 -5.78 -9.24 8.05
C SER A 281 -6.20 -9.90 6.73
N PHE A 282 -5.32 -9.89 5.74
CA PHE A 282 -5.57 -10.40 4.39
C PHE A 282 -4.43 -11.29 3.92
N THR A 283 -4.77 -12.33 3.19
CA THR A 283 -3.80 -13.25 2.58
C THR A 283 -4.15 -13.48 1.12
N ALA A 284 -3.21 -13.29 0.22
CA ALA A 284 -3.32 -13.69 -1.18
C ALA A 284 -2.57 -15.01 -1.38
N PRO A 285 -3.16 -16.02 -2.03
CA PRO A 285 -2.50 -17.30 -2.27
C PRO A 285 -1.28 -17.13 -3.16
N LEU A 286 -0.30 -18.04 -3.02
CA LEU A 286 0.87 -18.07 -3.90
C LEU A 286 0.42 -18.22 -5.36
N PRO A 287 0.87 -17.35 -6.28
CA PRO A 287 0.48 -17.44 -7.69
C PRO A 287 0.90 -18.77 -8.33
N GLU A 288 0.10 -19.26 -9.28
CA GLU A 288 0.34 -20.55 -9.94
C GLU A 288 1.73 -20.67 -10.60
N ASP A 289 2.24 -19.60 -11.20
CA ASP A 289 3.56 -19.58 -11.81
C ASP A 289 4.67 -19.81 -10.78
N MET A 290 4.54 -19.22 -9.59
CA MET A 290 5.45 -19.45 -8.46
C MET A 290 5.23 -20.82 -7.82
N ALA A 291 3.97 -21.25 -7.67
CA ALA A 291 3.64 -22.54 -7.08
C ALA A 291 4.22 -23.71 -7.91
N ARG A 292 4.15 -23.64 -9.25
CA ARG A 292 4.72 -24.65 -10.17
C ARG A 292 6.22 -24.84 -9.98
N VAL A 293 6.98 -23.78 -9.76
CA VAL A 293 8.43 -23.87 -9.50
C VAL A 293 8.73 -24.61 -8.20
N MET A 294 7.86 -24.48 -7.21
CA MET A 294 8.01 -25.07 -5.88
C MET A 294 7.30 -26.42 -5.70
N GLN A 295 6.71 -26.97 -6.75
CA GLN A 295 6.20 -28.37 -6.77
C GLN A 295 7.37 -29.32 -6.98
N GLU A 296 7.36 -30.44 -6.26
CA GLU A 296 8.30 -31.55 -6.43
C GLU A 296 7.96 -32.40 -7.67
#